data_5ebaa8f2f6c6cb9678590e2e545914b5
#
_entry.id   5ebaa8f2f6c6cb9678590e2e545914b5
#
_cell.length_a   1.000
_cell.length_b   1.000
_cell.length_c   1.000
_cell.angle_alpha   90.00
_cell.angle_beta   90.00
_cell.angle_gamma   90.00
#
_symmetry.space_group_name_H-M   'P 1'
#
loop_
_entity.id
_entity.type
_entity.pdbx_description
1 polymer ?
#
loop_
_entity_poly.entity_id
_entity_poly.type
_entity_poly.pdbx_seq_one_letter_code
_entity_poly.pdbx_strand_id
1 'polypeptide(L)'
;FTIGHSVTLEAEIDHGNVISNQYSWVPQQPWKYGWQLHEGHNERFTWEIHIPAQSIQSPVISITDTFDTSNGGYKLFNDGVRNQQARLLKWNTTAAYRNDPDHQHPSELVWVGDSINGGTFTMTETADGFVASFPNSNDDAIYELKYYTELKSPEGLKVGNFFNNTANVNGQTATKTVAIETVGWGN
;
A
#
# COMPACT_ATOMS: atom_id res chain seq x y z
N PHE A 1 -34.99 -16.74 6.71
CA PHE A 1 -34.30 -16.50 6.67
C PHE A 1 -33.55 -16.80 6.94
N THR A 2 -33.13 -16.93 6.99
CA THR A 2 -32.28 -17.10 7.29
C THR A 2 -31.33 -16.83 7.14
N ILE A 3 -30.97 -16.59 7.09
CA ILE A 3 -30.10 -16.19 7.01
C ILE A 3 -29.21 -16.29 7.35
N GLY A 4 -28.82 -16.45 7.51
CA GLY A 4 -27.94 -16.43 7.99
C GLY A 4 -27.13 -15.88 8.09
N HIS A 5 -27.50 -15.46 7.99
CA HIS A 5 -27.15 -14.83 8.24
C HIS A 5 -27.01 -14.18 8.66
N SER A 6 -27.33 -14.19 8.67
CA SER A 6 -27.57 -13.48 8.94
C SER A 6 -27.67 -12.94 9.60
N VAL A 7 -28.03 -12.98 9.56
CA VAL A 7 -28.41 -12.43 9.99
C VAL A 7 -28.64 -11.95 10.60
N THR A 8 -28.93 -12.09 10.49
CA THR A 8 -29.41 -11.55 10.86
C THR A 8 -29.74 -10.88 11.22
N LEU A 9 -30.31 -10.51 10.88
CA LEU A 9 -30.67 -9.64 10.98
C LEU A 9 -31.30 -9.25 11.71
N GLU A 10 -31.98 -9.51 11.91
CA GLU A 10 -32.60 -9.10 12.44
C GLU A 10 -32.80 -8.39 13.26
N ALA A 11 -33.02 -8.22 13.61
CA ALA A 11 -33.16 -7.49 14.27
C ALA A 11 -33.41 -6.72 14.84
N GLU A 12 -33.82 -6.50 14.92
CA GLU A 12 -34.02 -5.77 15.27
C GLU A 12 -33.91 -4.96 15.55
N ILE A 13 -34.12 -4.71 15.47
CA ILE A 13 -33.99 -3.81 15.50
C ILE A 13 -34.24 -2.86 15.98
N ASP A 14 -34.04 -2.59 16.32
CA ASP A 14 -34.26 -1.66 16.80
C ASP A 14 -33.82 -0.62 16.72
N HIS A 15 -33.63 -0.44 16.44
CA HIS A 15 -33.60 0.69 16.51
C HIS A 15 -32.40 1.38 16.24
N GLY A 16 -31.85 1.31 15.38
CA GLY A 16 -31.03 2.24 14.86
C GLY A 16 -29.56 2.08 15.19
N ASN A 17 -29.22 2.23 16.38
CA ASN A 17 -27.82 2.25 16.78
C ASN A 17 -27.15 0.89 16.75
N VAL A 18 -27.91 -0.15 16.74
CA VAL A 18 -27.33 -1.49 16.72
C VAL A 18 -26.71 -1.82 15.37
N ILE A 19 -27.27 -1.26 14.34
CA ILE A 19 -26.96 -1.69 12.97
C ILE A 19 -25.61 -1.22 12.50
N SER A 20 -25.20 -0.03 12.89
CA SER A 20 -23.97 0.54 12.38
C SER A 20 -22.74 -0.29 12.72
N ASN A 21 -22.77 -0.96 13.86
CA ASN A 21 -21.62 -1.77 14.26
C ASN A 21 -21.49 -3.06 13.48
N GLN A 22 -22.58 -3.56 12.95
CA GLN A 22 -22.58 -4.81 12.21
C GLN A 22 -21.92 -4.68 10.85
N TYR A 23 -21.85 -3.48 10.35
CA TYR A 23 -21.31 -3.21 9.02
C TYR A 23 -19.98 -2.48 9.07
N SER A 24 -19.31 -2.53 10.21
CA SER A 24 -17.97 -2.01 10.31
C SER A 24 -17.06 -2.81 9.40
N TRP A 25 -16.36 -2.11 8.52
CA TRP A 25 -15.38 -2.74 7.63
C TRP A 25 -14.20 -3.25 8.44
N VAL A 26 -13.84 -4.51 8.23
CA VAL A 26 -12.67 -5.13 8.85
C VAL A 26 -11.86 -5.75 7.72
N PRO A 27 -10.71 -5.20 7.40
CA PRO A 27 -9.89 -5.73 6.31
C PRO A 27 -9.29 -7.08 6.70
N GLN A 28 -9.29 -8.01 5.76
CA GLN A 28 -8.89 -9.40 5.99
C GLN A 28 -7.56 -9.75 5.36
N GLN A 29 -7.03 -8.89 4.52
CA GLN A 29 -5.79 -9.16 3.78
C GLN A 29 -5.16 -7.86 3.32
N PRO A 30 -3.87 -7.89 3.00
CA PRO A 30 -3.20 -6.73 2.40
C PRO A 30 -3.81 -6.35 1.06
N TRP A 31 -3.73 -5.07 0.72
CA TRP A 31 -4.12 -4.58 -0.61
C TRP A 31 -3.16 -3.50 -1.07
N LYS A 32 -3.25 -3.12 -2.35
CA LYS A 32 -2.27 -2.26 -2.98
C LYS A 32 -2.95 -1.19 -3.80
N TYR A 33 -2.37 0.01 -3.74
CA TYR A 33 -2.71 1.13 -4.63
C TYR A 33 -1.49 1.52 -5.43
N GLY A 34 -1.73 2.15 -6.58
CA GLY A 34 -0.66 2.72 -7.37
C GLY A 34 -1.24 3.66 -8.40
N TRP A 35 -0.47 4.70 -8.73
CA TRP A 35 -0.88 5.66 -9.74
C TRP A 35 0.34 6.35 -10.35
N GLN A 36 0.13 6.82 -11.59
CA GLN A 36 1.10 7.64 -12.29
C GLN A 36 1.06 9.07 -11.76
N LEU A 37 2.21 9.71 -11.65
CA LEU A 37 2.26 11.13 -11.34
C LEU A 37 1.87 11.90 -12.60
N HIS A 38 0.77 12.67 -12.53
CA HIS A 38 0.19 13.31 -13.71
C HIS A 38 0.74 14.71 -13.98
N GLU A 39 1.36 15.33 -12.99
CA GLU A 39 1.94 16.66 -13.15
C GLU A 39 3.44 16.61 -12.95
N GLY A 40 4.16 17.23 -13.86
CA GLY A 40 5.61 17.27 -13.82
C GLY A 40 6.23 16.00 -14.36
N HIS A 41 6.50 15.05 -13.52
CA HIS A 41 7.26 13.86 -13.88
C HIS A 41 6.36 12.65 -14.13
N ASN A 42 5.82 12.55 -15.33
CA ASN A 42 4.92 11.45 -15.70
C ASN A 42 5.61 10.09 -15.72
N GLU A 43 6.92 10.07 -15.74
CA GLU A 43 7.71 8.82 -15.68
C GLU A 43 7.76 8.22 -14.28
N ARG A 44 7.12 8.83 -13.29
CA ARG A 44 7.14 8.39 -11.90
C ARG A 44 5.80 7.84 -11.47
N PHE A 45 5.87 6.85 -10.58
CA PHE A 45 4.69 6.23 -9.98
C PHE A 45 4.79 6.26 -8.47
N THR A 46 3.64 6.38 -7.84
CA THR A 46 3.50 6.21 -6.39
C THR A 46 2.78 4.90 -6.14
N TRP A 47 3.25 4.15 -5.16
CA TRP A 47 2.68 2.86 -4.76
C TRP A 47 2.44 2.85 -3.26
N GLU A 48 1.40 2.14 -2.84
CA GLU A 48 1.08 1.94 -1.44
C GLU A 48 0.68 0.51 -1.21
N ILE A 49 1.27 -0.10 -0.18
CA ILE A 49 0.86 -1.42 0.29
C ILE A 49 0.22 -1.20 1.65
N HIS A 50 -1.06 -1.59 1.76
CA HIS A 50 -1.83 -1.44 2.99
C HIS A 50 -1.95 -2.80 3.64
N ILE A 51 -1.58 -2.89 4.91
CA ILE A 51 -1.44 -4.18 5.61
C ILE A 51 -2.18 -4.12 6.94
N PRO A 52 -3.29 -4.87 7.07
CA PRO A 52 -3.92 -5.03 8.38
C PRO A 52 -3.02 -5.89 9.27
N ALA A 53 -2.64 -5.37 10.42
CA ALA A 53 -1.71 -6.06 11.31
C ALA A 53 -2.22 -7.44 11.69
N GLN A 54 -3.51 -7.55 11.98
CA GLN A 54 -4.08 -8.82 12.43
C GLN A 54 -4.31 -9.82 11.30
N SER A 55 -4.15 -9.41 10.05
CA SER A 55 -4.22 -10.36 8.92
C SER A 55 -2.92 -11.17 8.76
N ILE A 56 -1.87 -10.79 9.47
CA ILE A 56 -0.56 -11.41 9.39
C ILE A 56 -0.32 -12.21 10.67
N GLN A 57 -0.21 -13.53 10.53
CA GLN A 57 -0.02 -14.46 11.65
C GLN A 57 1.46 -14.65 11.93
N SER A 58 2.15 -13.53 12.20
CA SER A 58 3.58 -13.53 12.43
C SER A 58 3.94 -12.29 13.26
N PRO A 59 4.96 -12.38 14.12
CA PRO A 59 5.46 -11.20 14.82
C PRO A 59 6.22 -10.24 13.91
N VAL A 60 6.48 -10.64 12.66
CA VAL A 60 7.20 -9.81 11.69
C VAL A 60 6.40 -9.75 10.40
N ILE A 61 6.20 -8.55 9.89
CA ILE A 61 5.64 -8.35 8.55
C ILE A 61 6.82 -8.37 7.58
N SER A 62 6.72 -9.26 6.58
CA SER A 62 7.77 -9.46 5.57
C SER A 62 7.16 -9.24 4.20
N ILE A 63 7.75 -8.34 3.43
CA ILE A 63 7.26 -7.95 2.11
C ILE A 63 8.30 -8.30 1.07
N THR A 64 7.88 -8.96 0.00
CA THR A 64 8.65 -9.07 -1.24
C THR A 64 7.84 -8.40 -2.32
N ASP A 65 8.36 -7.31 -2.87
CA ASP A 65 7.67 -6.56 -3.91
C ASP A 65 8.37 -6.82 -5.24
N THR A 66 7.60 -7.11 -6.27
CA THR A 66 8.14 -7.45 -7.59
C THR A 66 7.62 -6.47 -8.62
N PHE A 67 8.55 -5.82 -9.31
CA PHE A 67 8.27 -4.84 -10.35
C PHE A 67 8.17 -5.51 -11.72
N ASP A 68 7.27 -4.98 -12.53
CA ASP A 68 7.10 -5.43 -13.91
C ASP A 68 8.35 -5.06 -14.73
N THR A 69 8.85 -5.99 -15.50
CA THR A 69 10.00 -5.76 -16.37
C THR A 69 9.59 -5.44 -17.81
N SER A 70 8.32 -5.50 -18.13
CA SER A 70 7.84 -5.15 -19.47
C SER A 70 7.99 -3.66 -19.73
N ASN A 71 7.99 -3.28 -21.01
CA ASN A 71 8.09 -1.89 -21.46
C ASN A 71 9.32 -1.17 -20.91
N GLY A 72 10.40 -1.90 -20.70
CA GLY A 72 11.66 -1.36 -20.16
C GLY A 72 11.74 -1.35 -18.63
N GLY A 73 10.63 -1.63 -17.96
CA GLY A 73 10.60 -1.75 -16.50
C GLY A 73 10.69 -0.43 -15.75
N TYR A 74 10.73 -0.54 -14.44
CA TYR A 74 10.86 0.62 -13.55
C TYR A 74 11.71 0.22 -12.34
N LYS A 75 12.14 1.21 -11.57
CA LYS A 75 13.03 1.02 -10.42
C LYS A 75 12.61 1.93 -9.28
N LEU A 76 13.09 1.64 -8.08
CA LEU A 76 12.89 2.54 -6.95
C LEU A 76 13.47 3.92 -7.27
N PHE A 77 12.74 4.93 -6.85
CA PHE A 77 13.14 6.31 -7.04
C PHE A 77 13.39 6.99 -5.69
N ASN A 78 14.51 7.68 -5.62
CA ASN A 78 14.86 8.53 -4.50
C ASN A 78 15.23 9.89 -5.09
N ASP A 79 14.49 10.93 -4.75
CA ASP A 79 14.69 12.25 -5.34
C ASP A 79 15.98 12.93 -4.86
N GLY A 80 16.66 12.33 -3.89
CA GLY A 80 17.91 12.88 -3.37
C GLY A 80 17.74 14.17 -2.57
N VAL A 81 16.59 14.80 -2.68
CA VAL A 81 16.32 16.06 -2.00
C VAL A 81 15.73 15.82 -0.62
N ARG A 82 14.75 14.93 -0.56
CA ARG A 82 14.10 14.59 0.69
C ARG A 82 14.58 13.29 1.26
N ASN A 83 15.42 12.60 0.53
CA ASN A 83 15.94 11.31 0.92
C ASN A 83 14.83 10.36 1.31
N GLN A 84 13.83 10.24 0.43
CA GLN A 84 12.68 9.38 0.72
C GLN A 84 12.44 8.42 -0.42
N GLN A 85 12.95 7.22 -0.29
CA GLN A 85 12.56 6.12 -1.16
C GLN A 85 11.22 5.55 -0.74
N ALA A 86 10.94 5.58 0.56
CA ALA A 86 9.75 4.99 1.15
C ALA A 86 9.45 5.58 2.51
N ARG A 87 8.24 5.35 2.98
CA ARG A 87 7.87 5.65 4.35
C ARG A 87 6.83 4.65 4.83
N LEU A 88 6.88 4.33 6.11
CA LEU A 88 5.95 3.42 6.76
C LEU A 88 5.09 4.21 7.73
N LEU A 89 3.80 4.20 7.49
CA LEU A 89 2.79 4.86 8.30
C LEU A 89 1.98 3.83 9.04
N LYS A 90 1.36 4.24 10.15
CA LYS A 90 0.52 3.35 10.94
C LYS A 90 -0.69 4.09 11.45
N TRP A 91 -1.86 3.49 11.31
CA TRP A 91 -3.09 3.88 12.01
C TRP A 91 -3.31 2.85 13.10
N ASN A 92 -3.42 3.31 14.34
CA ASN A 92 -3.44 2.40 15.49
C ASN A 92 -4.69 1.53 15.56
N THR A 93 -5.75 1.92 14.87
CA THR A 93 -6.99 1.14 14.79
C THR A 93 -7.54 1.21 13.38
N THR A 94 -8.33 0.19 13.02
CA THR A 94 -9.07 0.19 11.77
C THR A 94 -10.04 1.38 11.70
N ALA A 95 -10.63 1.75 12.83
CA ALA A 95 -11.51 2.91 12.88
C ALA A 95 -10.75 4.20 12.54
N ALA A 96 -9.55 4.38 13.09
CA ALA A 96 -8.72 5.55 12.79
C ALA A 96 -8.40 5.61 11.30
N TYR A 97 -8.10 4.46 10.70
CA TYR A 97 -7.83 4.40 9.26
C TYR A 97 -9.06 4.77 8.44
N ARG A 98 -10.24 4.22 8.78
CA ARG A 98 -11.49 4.55 8.07
C ARG A 98 -11.85 6.02 8.17
N ASN A 99 -11.55 6.65 9.28
CA ASN A 99 -11.88 8.05 9.53
C ASN A 99 -10.89 9.02 8.90
N ASP A 100 -9.91 8.51 8.18
CA ASP A 100 -8.88 9.28 7.49
C ASP A 100 -8.83 8.86 6.01
N PRO A 101 -9.89 9.14 5.24
CA PRO A 101 -10.00 8.63 3.87
C PRO A 101 -8.89 9.11 2.94
N ASP A 102 -8.29 10.25 3.23
CA ASP A 102 -7.19 10.80 2.43
C ASP A 102 -5.84 10.28 2.89
N HIS A 103 -5.80 9.49 3.97
CA HIS A 103 -4.58 8.91 4.54
C HIS A 103 -3.52 9.97 4.84
N GLN A 104 -3.96 11.13 5.33
CA GLN A 104 -3.08 12.25 5.64
C GLN A 104 -2.77 12.39 7.13
N HIS A 105 -3.46 11.63 7.98
CA HIS A 105 -3.37 11.77 9.43
C HIS A 105 -3.15 10.42 10.10
N PRO A 106 -2.02 9.75 9.80
CA PRO A 106 -1.71 8.49 10.49
C PRO A 106 -1.50 8.73 11.98
N SER A 107 -1.71 7.69 12.75
CA SER A 107 -1.41 7.74 14.19
C SER A 107 0.08 7.88 14.43
N GLU A 108 0.89 7.32 13.54
CA GLU A 108 2.32 7.24 13.73
C GLU A 108 3.04 7.20 12.39
N LEU A 109 4.12 7.96 12.27
CA LEU A 109 5.09 7.82 11.19
C LEU A 109 6.18 6.89 11.71
N VAL A 110 6.09 5.62 11.32
CA VAL A 110 6.97 4.59 11.87
C VAL A 110 8.38 4.74 11.33
N TRP A 111 8.50 5.07 10.05
CA TRP A 111 9.79 5.20 9.40
C TRP A 111 9.68 6.09 8.17
N VAL A 112 10.72 6.87 7.95
CA VAL A 112 10.86 7.72 6.77
C VAL A 112 12.33 7.82 6.44
N GLY A 113 12.66 7.75 5.16
CA GLY A 113 14.03 8.03 4.76
C GLY A 113 14.41 7.38 3.45
N ASP A 114 15.63 7.67 3.06
CA ASP A 114 16.33 7.07 1.95
C ASP A 114 17.19 5.91 2.42
N SER A 115 17.32 5.74 3.72
CA SER A 115 18.10 4.67 4.30
C SER A 115 17.39 3.35 4.11
N ILE A 116 18.13 2.36 3.73
CA ILE A 116 17.62 1.02 3.55
C ILE A 116 17.40 0.34 4.89
N ASN A 117 18.07 0.83 5.92
CA ASN A 117 17.96 0.28 7.25
C ASN A 117 17.59 1.39 8.23
N GLY A 118 16.44 1.25 8.84
CA GLY A 118 15.93 2.23 9.77
C GLY A 118 15.52 1.58 11.08
N GLY A 119 16.47 1.25 11.92
CA GLY A 119 16.17 0.63 13.21
C GLY A 119 15.47 -0.71 13.01
N THR A 120 14.21 -0.80 13.39
CA THR A 120 13.42 -2.03 13.26
C THR A 120 12.83 -2.23 11.88
N PHE A 121 12.89 -1.23 11.01
CA PHE A 121 12.45 -1.35 9.63
C PHE A 121 13.65 -1.54 8.73
N THR A 122 13.58 -2.55 7.85
CA THR A 122 14.59 -2.77 6.83
C THR A 122 13.94 -2.82 5.46
N MET A 123 14.63 -2.28 4.46
CA MET A 123 14.21 -2.32 3.08
C MET A 123 15.45 -2.45 2.22
N THR A 124 15.51 -3.49 1.42
CA THR A 124 16.67 -3.79 0.58
C THR A 124 16.22 -3.95 -0.85
N GLU A 125 16.80 -3.17 -1.74
CA GLU A 125 16.52 -3.25 -3.17
C GLU A 125 17.02 -4.58 -3.72
N THR A 126 16.24 -5.16 -4.65
CA THR A 126 16.60 -6.37 -5.38
C THR A 126 16.65 -6.04 -6.86
N ALA A 127 17.00 -7.03 -7.70
CA ALA A 127 17.09 -6.81 -9.14
C ALA A 127 15.79 -6.26 -9.73
N ASP A 128 14.64 -6.78 -9.28
CA ASP A 128 13.33 -6.43 -9.83
C ASP A 128 12.34 -6.03 -8.74
N GLY A 129 12.80 -5.30 -7.74
CA GLY A 129 11.90 -4.85 -6.68
C GLY A 129 12.62 -4.60 -5.38
N PHE A 130 12.03 -5.04 -4.28
CA PHE A 130 12.65 -4.91 -2.95
C PHE A 130 12.11 -5.97 -2.00
N VAL A 131 12.81 -6.14 -0.90
CA VAL A 131 12.32 -6.86 0.26
C VAL A 131 12.32 -5.90 1.44
N ALA A 132 11.32 -6.00 2.28
CA ALA A 132 11.21 -5.15 3.48
C ALA A 132 10.65 -5.95 4.64
N SER A 133 11.02 -5.58 5.85
CA SER A 133 10.45 -6.20 7.03
C SER A 133 10.42 -5.23 8.21
N PHE A 134 9.44 -5.44 9.07
CA PHE A 134 9.27 -4.65 10.30
C PHE A 134 8.42 -5.42 11.30
N PRO A 135 8.51 -5.09 12.59
CA PRO A 135 7.71 -5.77 13.61
C PRO A 135 6.22 -5.55 13.37
N ASN A 136 5.45 -6.60 13.57
CA ASN A 136 3.99 -6.56 13.49
C ASN A 136 3.43 -6.29 14.89
N SER A 137 2.57 -5.29 15.03
CA SER A 137 1.92 -5.00 16.30
C SER A 137 0.89 -6.06 16.69
N ASN A 138 0.41 -6.85 15.71
CA ASN A 138 -0.57 -7.93 15.91
C ASN A 138 -1.86 -7.46 16.59
N ASP A 139 -2.26 -6.24 16.31
CA ASP A 139 -3.46 -5.63 16.86
C ASP A 139 -4.36 -5.12 15.73
N ASP A 140 -5.27 -4.21 16.06
CA ASP A 140 -6.24 -3.65 15.10
C ASP A 140 -5.64 -2.56 14.20
N ALA A 141 -4.32 -2.48 14.12
CA ALA A 141 -3.65 -1.45 13.33
C ALA A 141 -3.66 -1.76 11.83
N ILE A 142 -3.52 -0.70 11.04
CA ILE A 142 -3.26 -0.80 9.61
C ILE A 142 -1.96 -0.05 9.32
N TYR A 143 -1.05 -0.72 8.62
CA TYR A 143 0.18 -0.13 8.13
C TYR A 143 0.03 0.26 6.66
N GLU A 144 0.73 1.31 6.27
CA GLU A 144 0.87 1.68 4.86
C GLU A 144 2.34 1.88 4.55
N LEU A 145 2.87 1.06 3.66
CA LEU A 145 4.19 1.28 3.10
C LEU A 145 4.01 2.01 1.77
N LYS A 146 4.48 3.25 1.72
CA LYS A 146 4.40 4.10 0.54
C LYS A 146 5.80 4.27 -0.03
N TYR A 147 5.93 4.08 -1.35
CA TYR A 147 7.22 4.21 -2.02
C TYR A 147 7.02 4.71 -3.44
N TYR A 148 8.11 5.10 -4.04
CA TYR A 148 8.12 5.77 -5.34
C TYR A 148 9.01 5.02 -6.30
N THR A 149 8.60 5.01 -7.57
CA THR A 149 9.39 4.38 -8.64
C THR A 149 9.43 5.31 -9.83
N GLU A 150 10.38 5.07 -10.72
CA GLU A 150 10.43 5.75 -12.02
C GLU A 150 10.74 4.75 -13.12
N LEU A 151 10.29 5.05 -14.32
CA LEU A 151 10.59 4.24 -15.50
C LEU A 151 12.10 4.21 -15.73
N LYS A 152 12.61 3.04 -16.11
CA LYS A 152 14.02 2.89 -16.46
C LYS A 152 14.33 3.48 -17.82
N SER A 153 13.32 3.58 -18.70
CA SER A 153 13.50 3.98 -20.09
C SER A 153 12.38 4.90 -20.53
N PRO A 154 12.68 5.98 -21.26
CA PRO A 154 11.65 6.86 -21.82
C PRO A 154 10.66 6.13 -22.72
N GLU A 155 11.06 5.01 -23.30
CA GLU A 155 10.19 4.20 -24.16
C GLU A 155 8.98 3.64 -23.41
N GLY A 156 9.10 3.50 -22.11
CA GLY A 156 7.99 3.06 -21.28
C GLY A 156 6.86 4.09 -21.16
N LEU A 157 7.19 5.36 -21.36
CA LEU A 157 6.24 6.46 -21.22
C LEU A 157 5.44 6.62 -22.52
N LYS A 158 4.49 5.73 -22.69
CA LYS A 158 3.64 5.68 -23.88
C LYS A 158 2.23 5.33 -23.44
N VAL A 159 1.25 6.14 -23.86
CA VAL A 159 -0.15 5.90 -23.53
C VAL A 159 -0.54 4.49 -23.98
N GLY A 160 -1.18 3.76 -23.09
CA GLY A 160 -1.56 2.38 -23.35
C GLY A 160 -0.60 1.35 -22.76
N ASN A 161 0.63 1.74 -22.45
CA ASN A 161 1.52 0.86 -21.68
C ASN A 161 0.97 0.74 -20.26
N PHE A 162 1.20 -0.42 -19.64
CA PHE A 162 0.82 -0.61 -18.25
C PHE A 162 1.93 -1.39 -17.54
N PHE A 163 1.95 -1.23 -16.22
CA PHE A 163 2.97 -1.82 -15.37
C PHE A 163 2.30 -2.48 -14.17
N ASN A 164 2.61 -3.74 -13.97
CA ASN A 164 2.12 -4.48 -12.83
C ASN A 164 3.10 -4.34 -11.67
N ASN A 165 2.55 -4.45 -10.46
CA ASN A 165 3.35 -4.47 -9.26
C ASN A 165 2.68 -5.43 -8.28
N THR A 166 3.42 -6.43 -7.84
CA THR A 166 2.90 -7.47 -6.95
C THR A 166 3.70 -7.50 -5.67
N ALA A 167 3.00 -7.31 -4.56
CA ALA A 167 3.57 -7.47 -3.23
C ALA A 167 3.15 -8.82 -2.67
N ASN A 168 4.11 -9.52 -2.09
CA ASN A 168 3.85 -10.70 -1.27
C ASN A 168 4.11 -10.33 0.17
N VAL A 169 3.07 -10.37 0.99
CA VAL A 169 3.14 -10.01 2.40
C VAL A 169 2.89 -11.27 3.22
N ASN A 170 3.95 -11.87 3.73
CA ASN A 170 3.87 -13.11 4.49
C ASN A 170 3.06 -14.20 3.77
N GLY A 171 3.21 -14.28 2.45
CA GLY A 171 2.53 -15.29 1.63
C GLY A 171 1.21 -14.82 1.03
N GLN A 172 0.70 -13.66 1.39
CA GLN A 172 -0.52 -13.10 0.81
C GLN A 172 -0.14 -12.08 -0.26
N THR A 173 -0.72 -12.19 -1.45
CA THR A 173 -0.36 -11.32 -2.56
C THR A 173 -1.35 -10.16 -2.71
N ALA A 174 -0.80 -9.00 -3.09
CA ALA A 174 -1.58 -7.83 -3.44
C ALA A 174 -0.96 -7.24 -4.71
N THR A 175 -1.78 -7.04 -5.72
CA THR A 175 -1.33 -6.59 -7.04
C THR A 175 -2.07 -5.34 -7.46
N LYS A 176 -1.34 -4.46 -8.14
CA LYS A 176 -1.92 -3.27 -8.75
C LYS A 176 -1.29 -3.06 -10.11
N THR A 177 -2.09 -2.66 -11.08
CA THR A 177 -1.64 -2.29 -12.42
C THR A 177 -1.83 -0.79 -12.60
N VAL A 178 -0.80 -0.12 -13.09
CA VAL A 178 -0.85 1.31 -13.43
C VAL A 178 -0.72 1.43 -14.94
N ALA A 179 -1.66 2.10 -15.57
CA ALA A 179 -1.60 2.41 -17.00
C ALA A 179 -1.03 3.80 -17.20
N ILE A 180 -0.26 3.99 -18.26
CA ILE A 180 0.23 5.30 -18.65
C ILE A 180 -0.92 6.05 -19.33
N GLU A 181 -1.33 7.15 -18.73
CA GLU A 181 -2.41 8.00 -19.21
C GLU A 181 -1.92 9.38 -19.65
N THR A 182 -0.79 9.80 -19.13
CA THR A 182 -0.22 11.12 -19.38
C THR A 182 1.22 10.97 -19.83
N VAL A 183 1.60 11.66 -20.89
CA VAL A 183 2.95 11.60 -21.45
C VAL A 183 3.57 13.00 -21.63
N GLY A 184 2.99 14.01 -21.04
CA GLY A 184 3.49 15.38 -21.14
C GLY A 184 4.70 15.59 -20.26
N TRP A 185 5.80 15.00 -20.63
CA TRP A 185 7.05 14.99 -19.88
C TRP A 185 7.49 16.39 -19.45
N GLY A 186 7.72 16.55 -18.15
CA GLY A 186 8.32 17.77 -17.62
C GLY A 186 7.47 19.02 -17.71
N ASN A 187 6.22 18.88 -18.06
CA ASN A 187 5.35 20.02 -18.27
C ASN A 187 4.60 20.45 -17.02
#